data_0eddf2b95144cda4747c33971e0c200f
#
_entry.id   0eddf2b95144cda4747c33971e0c200f
#
_cell.length_a   1.000
_cell.length_b   1.000
_cell.length_c   1.000
_cell.angle_alpha   90.00
_cell.angle_beta   90.00
_cell.angle_gamma   90.00
#
_symmetry.space_group_name_H-M   'P 1'
#
loop_
_entity.id
_entity.type
_entity.pdbx_description
1 polymer ?
#
loop_
_entity_poly.entity_id
_entity_poly.type
_entity_poly.pdbx_seq_one_letter_code
_entity_poly.pdbx_strand_id
1 'polypeptide(L)'
;MKVLKVFPGIIISVGVALLACWLESLLPIHLIGSAVIAMFIGMILNHFLRNTKVFASGLKFTSKKILKFAIILLGLSLNITTILNVGKMSLTVMIFTLLTCFGGGYFIGKALGLNWKLSNLISAGTGICGGSAIAAIAPTIDADDNDVAYAMSATFLFDMAMIVLFPIMGQAIGMTDQAFGIWAGTAVNDTSSVVATGYAFSEGAGDFATMVKLTRTLAIIPTVITFAFVQLRLKRKEALDNSQNGSELKANFSITKIFPWFILGFLVMSIVASVFPIPAAVVSGTKSASKFLMVCALAAIGLNTSFSSMKKAGIRPMIHGFIISALVVIVALVVEIAMGIV
;
A
#
# COMPACT_ATOMS: atom_id res chain seq x y z
N MET A 1 -14.00 -28.14 5.60
CA MET A 1 -14.80 -27.46 4.57
C MET A 1 -14.36 -26.01 4.23
N LYS A 2 -13.79 -25.20 5.15
CA LYS A 2 -13.34 -23.81 4.81
C LYS A 2 -12.10 -23.78 3.90
N VAL A 3 -11.19 -24.72 4.00
CA VAL A 3 -9.95 -24.77 3.22
C VAL A 3 -10.20 -25.04 1.74
N LEU A 4 -11.13 -25.96 1.39
CA LEU A 4 -11.46 -26.27 0.00
C LEU A 4 -12.01 -25.06 -0.78
N LYS A 5 -12.65 -24.09 -0.12
CA LYS A 5 -13.21 -22.89 -0.77
C LYS A 5 -12.14 -21.86 -1.17
N VAL A 6 -10.91 -21.99 -0.65
CA VAL A 6 -9.81 -21.07 -0.94
C VAL A 6 -9.01 -21.51 -2.16
N PHE A 7 -8.93 -22.83 -2.42
CA PHE A 7 -8.12 -23.42 -3.49
C PHE A 7 -8.38 -22.84 -4.90
N PRO A 8 -9.64 -22.69 -5.38
CA PRO A 8 -9.86 -22.20 -6.73
C PRO A 8 -9.28 -20.81 -6.99
N GLY A 9 -9.38 -19.91 -6.01
CA GLY A 9 -8.82 -18.56 -6.13
C GLY A 9 -7.29 -18.53 -6.06
N ILE A 10 -6.66 -19.46 -5.30
CA ILE A 10 -5.20 -19.60 -5.30
C ILE A 10 -4.73 -20.13 -6.66
N ILE A 11 -5.36 -21.19 -7.18
CA ILE A 11 -4.97 -21.82 -8.45
C ILE A 11 -5.01 -20.80 -9.59
N ILE A 12 -6.11 -20.04 -9.72
CA ILE A 12 -6.18 -19.03 -10.77
C ILE A 12 -5.14 -17.92 -10.61
N SER A 13 -4.84 -17.51 -9.37
CA SER A 13 -3.80 -16.51 -9.11
C SER A 13 -2.41 -17.02 -9.48
N VAL A 14 -2.11 -18.28 -9.18
CA VAL A 14 -0.84 -18.94 -9.59
C VAL A 14 -0.78 -19.08 -11.11
N GLY A 15 -1.87 -19.48 -11.76
CA GLY A 15 -1.92 -19.57 -13.22
C GLY A 15 -1.64 -18.24 -13.91
N VAL A 16 -2.25 -17.15 -13.43
CA VAL A 16 -2.01 -15.79 -13.93
C VAL A 16 -0.57 -15.35 -13.63
N ALA A 17 -0.01 -15.68 -12.46
CA ALA A 17 1.37 -15.36 -12.12
C ALA A 17 2.37 -16.07 -13.03
N LEU A 18 2.18 -17.36 -13.29
CA LEU A 18 3.02 -18.13 -14.22
C LEU A 18 2.97 -17.56 -15.64
N LEU A 19 1.75 -17.22 -16.12
CA LEU A 19 1.57 -16.58 -17.42
C LEU A 19 2.30 -15.23 -17.49
N ALA A 20 2.22 -14.43 -16.42
CA ALA A 20 2.87 -13.13 -16.35
C ALA A 20 4.41 -13.26 -16.35
N CYS A 21 4.96 -14.21 -15.59
CA CYS A 21 6.41 -14.49 -15.60
C CYS A 21 6.88 -14.97 -16.98
N TRP A 22 6.08 -15.81 -17.64
CA TRP A 22 6.38 -16.26 -19.00
C TRP A 22 6.33 -15.10 -20.00
N LEU A 23 5.32 -14.23 -19.95
CA LEU A 23 5.23 -13.06 -20.81
C LEU A 23 6.38 -12.08 -20.56
N GLU A 24 6.78 -11.84 -19.31
CA GLU A 24 7.94 -11.00 -18.98
C GLU A 24 9.22 -11.55 -19.62
N SER A 25 9.41 -12.87 -19.60
CA SER A 25 10.60 -13.52 -20.21
C SER A 25 10.66 -13.37 -21.74
N LEU A 26 9.54 -13.08 -22.41
CA LEU A 26 9.47 -12.84 -23.86
C LEU A 26 9.73 -11.38 -24.24
N LEU A 27 9.67 -10.44 -23.27
CA LEU A 27 9.87 -9.02 -23.54
C LEU A 27 11.37 -8.72 -23.67
N PRO A 28 11.81 -8.10 -24.78
CA PRO A 28 13.23 -7.80 -25.01
C PRO A 28 13.74 -6.67 -24.08
N ILE A 29 12.85 -5.94 -23.45
CA ILE A 29 13.16 -4.83 -22.53
C ILE A 29 12.32 -5.04 -21.28
N HIS A 30 12.96 -5.14 -20.09
CA HIS A 30 12.30 -5.29 -18.79
C HIS A 30 11.67 -3.99 -18.29
N LEU A 31 10.88 -3.32 -19.13
CA LEU A 31 10.17 -2.07 -18.76
C LEU A 31 8.97 -2.31 -17.83
N ILE A 32 8.42 -3.53 -17.87
CA ILE A 32 7.23 -3.89 -17.07
C ILE A 32 7.49 -5.25 -16.42
N GLY A 33 7.64 -5.26 -15.10
CA GLY A 33 7.87 -6.51 -14.35
C GLY A 33 6.65 -7.44 -14.33
N SER A 34 6.89 -8.75 -14.09
CA SER A 34 5.84 -9.79 -13.99
C SER A 34 4.72 -9.44 -13.03
N ALA A 35 5.05 -8.74 -11.96
CA ALA A 35 4.11 -8.30 -10.95
C ALA A 35 3.02 -7.35 -11.52
N VAL A 36 3.44 -6.41 -12.36
CA VAL A 36 2.54 -5.46 -13.05
C VAL A 36 1.72 -6.18 -14.11
N ILE A 37 2.37 -7.01 -14.93
CA ILE A 37 1.72 -7.82 -15.95
C ILE A 37 0.63 -8.71 -15.33
N ALA A 38 0.94 -9.40 -14.23
CA ALA A 38 0.01 -10.27 -13.51
C ALA A 38 -1.24 -9.50 -13.02
N MET A 39 -1.02 -8.29 -12.49
CA MET A 39 -2.11 -7.47 -12.01
C MET A 39 -3.03 -7.01 -13.14
N PHE A 40 -2.49 -6.53 -14.27
CA PHE A 40 -3.31 -6.12 -15.42
C PHE A 40 -4.04 -7.29 -16.08
N ILE A 41 -3.39 -8.45 -16.25
CA ILE A 41 -4.06 -9.67 -16.71
C ILE A 41 -5.22 -10.01 -15.76
N GLY A 42 -4.98 -9.97 -14.45
CA GLY A 42 -6.00 -10.20 -13.44
C GLY A 42 -7.20 -9.26 -13.58
N MET A 43 -6.96 -7.96 -13.81
CA MET A 43 -8.03 -6.96 -14.01
C MET A 43 -8.85 -7.21 -15.29
N ILE A 44 -8.19 -7.60 -16.38
CA ILE A 44 -8.87 -7.98 -17.63
C ILE A 44 -9.73 -9.22 -17.39
N LEU A 45 -9.17 -10.26 -16.77
CA LEU A 45 -9.90 -11.48 -16.45
C LEU A 45 -11.06 -11.26 -15.46
N ASN A 46 -10.95 -10.29 -14.54
CA ASN A 46 -12.04 -9.94 -13.63
C ASN A 46 -13.33 -9.59 -14.40
N HIS A 47 -13.22 -8.94 -15.55
CA HIS A 47 -14.36 -8.59 -16.37
C HIS A 47 -15.18 -9.82 -16.79
N PHE A 48 -14.48 -10.92 -17.09
CA PHE A 48 -15.10 -12.18 -17.53
C PHE A 48 -15.54 -13.06 -16.35
N LEU A 49 -14.81 -13.00 -15.21
CA LEU A 49 -15.05 -13.84 -14.03
C LEU A 49 -15.97 -13.23 -12.98
N ARG A 50 -16.49 -12.04 -13.22
CA ARG A 50 -17.22 -11.19 -12.26
C ARG A 50 -18.42 -11.88 -11.58
N ASN A 51 -19.01 -12.91 -12.18
CA ASN A 51 -20.19 -13.61 -11.65
C ASN A 51 -19.85 -14.87 -10.83
N THR A 52 -18.60 -15.25 -10.71
CA THR A 52 -18.21 -16.49 -10.02
C THR A 52 -17.78 -16.22 -8.57
N LYS A 53 -18.72 -16.37 -7.63
CA LYS A 53 -18.43 -16.33 -6.17
C LYS A 53 -17.44 -17.41 -5.72
N VAL A 54 -17.14 -18.40 -6.56
CA VAL A 54 -16.25 -19.52 -6.30
C VAL A 54 -14.82 -19.08 -5.99
N PHE A 55 -14.31 -18.06 -6.67
CA PHE A 55 -12.92 -17.59 -6.52
C PHE A 55 -12.74 -16.56 -5.39
N ALA A 56 -13.79 -15.87 -4.97
CA ALA A 56 -13.72 -14.70 -4.10
C ALA A 56 -12.95 -14.95 -2.78
N SER A 57 -13.19 -16.08 -2.12
CA SER A 57 -12.51 -16.39 -0.84
C SER A 57 -11.03 -16.67 -1.01
N GLY A 58 -10.65 -17.36 -2.10
CA GLY A 58 -9.26 -17.66 -2.43
C GLY A 58 -8.50 -16.42 -2.89
N LEU A 59 -9.09 -15.60 -3.73
CA LEU A 59 -8.50 -14.33 -4.16
C LEU A 59 -8.25 -13.39 -2.96
N LYS A 60 -9.23 -13.28 -2.05
CA LYS A 60 -9.07 -12.49 -0.81
C LYS A 60 -7.97 -13.05 0.10
N PHE A 61 -7.82 -14.37 0.18
CA PHE A 61 -6.74 -15.00 0.93
C PHE A 61 -5.39 -14.70 0.29
N THR A 62 -5.26 -14.89 -1.02
CA THR A 62 -4.02 -14.68 -1.78
C THR A 62 -3.58 -13.22 -1.72
N SER A 63 -4.46 -12.27 -2.01
CA SER A 63 -4.16 -10.84 -2.01
C SER A 63 -3.77 -10.30 -0.62
N LYS A 64 -4.31 -10.86 0.46
CA LYS A 64 -4.07 -10.33 1.82
C LYS A 64 -3.09 -11.16 2.65
N LYS A 65 -3.19 -12.50 2.62
CA LYS A 65 -2.38 -13.38 3.48
C LYS A 65 -1.09 -13.79 2.79
N ILE A 66 -1.15 -14.20 1.52
CA ILE A 66 0.04 -14.61 0.77
C ILE A 66 0.99 -13.42 0.56
N LEU A 67 0.47 -12.21 0.26
CA LEU A 67 1.29 -11.00 0.16
C LEU A 67 2.07 -10.73 1.45
N LYS A 68 1.39 -10.76 2.61
CA LYS A 68 2.04 -10.55 3.91
C LYS A 68 3.09 -11.60 4.21
N PHE A 69 2.79 -12.85 3.89
CA PHE A 69 3.73 -13.96 4.05
C PHE A 69 4.95 -13.81 3.13
N ALA A 70 4.76 -13.40 1.88
CA ALA A 70 5.85 -13.11 0.96
C ALA A 70 6.78 -12.00 1.49
N ILE A 71 6.22 -10.93 2.05
CA ILE A 71 7.00 -9.85 2.67
C ILE A 71 7.79 -10.38 3.88
N ILE A 72 7.19 -11.22 4.72
CA ILE A 72 7.91 -11.85 5.85
C ILE A 72 9.10 -12.67 5.34
N LEU A 73 8.90 -13.48 4.30
CA LEU A 73 9.99 -14.26 3.68
C LEU A 73 11.09 -13.38 3.11
N LEU A 74 10.75 -12.23 2.51
CA LEU A 74 11.72 -11.28 1.98
C LEU A 74 12.69 -10.81 3.08
N GLY A 75 12.23 -10.70 4.32
CA GLY A 75 13.08 -10.33 5.47
C GLY A 75 14.32 -11.20 5.62
N LEU A 76 14.24 -12.48 5.22
CA LEU A 76 15.38 -13.41 5.28
C LEU A 76 16.51 -13.05 4.28
N SER A 77 16.22 -12.29 3.25
CA SER A 77 17.19 -11.84 2.25
C SER A 77 17.79 -10.46 2.53
N LEU A 78 17.39 -9.80 3.62
CA LEU A 78 17.76 -8.42 3.94
C LEU A 78 18.42 -8.33 5.31
N ASN A 79 19.46 -7.49 5.40
CA ASN A 79 20.18 -7.25 6.66
C ASN A 79 19.45 -6.21 7.51
N ILE A 80 19.33 -6.46 8.83
CA ILE A 80 18.65 -5.55 9.77
C ILE A 80 19.29 -4.16 9.82
N THR A 81 20.62 -4.05 9.69
CA THR A 81 21.31 -2.75 9.66
C THR A 81 20.92 -1.95 8.42
N THR A 82 20.80 -2.60 7.28
CA THR A 82 20.32 -1.96 6.04
C THR A 82 18.89 -1.45 6.22
N ILE A 83 17.99 -2.26 6.79
CA ILE A 83 16.60 -1.85 7.06
C ILE A 83 16.54 -0.61 7.96
N LEU A 84 17.34 -0.58 9.03
CA LEU A 84 17.38 0.56 9.95
C LEU A 84 17.92 1.82 9.29
N ASN A 85 18.97 1.68 8.46
CA ASN A 85 19.55 2.82 7.74
C ASN A 85 18.56 3.37 6.69
N VAL A 86 17.94 2.52 5.90
CA VAL A 86 16.89 2.92 4.94
C VAL A 86 15.72 3.58 5.67
N GLY A 87 15.30 3.02 6.79
CA GLY A 87 14.27 3.60 7.65
C GLY A 87 14.64 5.03 8.09
N LYS A 88 15.86 5.25 8.58
CA LYS A 88 16.33 6.58 8.99
C LYS A 88 16.38 7.56 7.82
N MET A 89 16.90 7.16 6.68
CA MET A 89 16.99 8.02 5.48
C MET A 89 15.59 8.41 4.97
N SER A 90 14.67 7.48 4.92
CA SER A 90 13.32 7.73 4.43
C SER A 90 12.46 8.53 5.42
N LEU A 91 12.84 8.62 6.70
CA LEU A 91 12.02 9.26 7.74
C LEU A 91 11.75 10.74 7.43
N THR A 92 12.77 11.46 6.96
CA THR A 92 12.64 12.87 6.58
C THR A 92 11.65 13.03 5.45
N VAL A 93 11.80 12.28 4.36
CA VAL A 93 10.87 12.31 3.21
C VAL A 93 9.47 11.94 3.66
N MET A 94 9.34 10.94 4.53
CA MET A 94 8.06 10.48 5.08
C MET A 94 7.35 11.55 5.90
N ILE A 95 8.05 12.32 6.73
CA ILE A 95 7.47 13.41 7.52
C ILE A 95 6.88 14.48 6.60
N PHE A 96 7.64 14.93 5.59
CA PHE A 96 7.15 15.92 4.64
C PHE A 96 5.97 15.42 3.81
N THR A 97 6.00 14.17 3.36
CA THR A 97 4.88 13.58 2.61
C THR A 97 3.63 13.41 3.47
N LEU A 98 3.76 13.03 4.75
CA LEU A 98 2.63 12.97 5.69
C LEU A 98 2.02 14.35 5.97
N LEU A 99 2.87 15.36 6.19
CA LEU A 99 2.43 16.75 6.35
C LEU A 99 1.69 17.24 5.10
N THR A 100 2.18 16.90 3.90
CA THR A 100 1.52 17.21 2.63
C THR A 100 0.17 16.51 2.53
N CYS A 101 0.09 15.22 2.89
CA CYS A 101 -1.17 14.47 2.85
C CYS A 101 -2.23 15.05 3.77
N PHE A 102 -1.92 15.27 5.04
CA PHE A 102 -2.91 15.74 6.00
C PHE A 102 -3.14 17.25 5.91
N GLY A 103 -2.08 18.05 5.74
CA GLY A 103 -2.18 19.50 5.57
C GLY A 103 -2.80 19.86 4.22
N GLY A 104 -2.21 19.44 3.12
CA GLY A 104 -2.74 19.65 1.77
C GLY A 104 -4.13 19.05 1.60
N GLY A 105 -4.32 17.82 2.12
CA GLY A 105 -5.61 17.14 2.07
C GLY A 105 -6.74 17.90 2.76
N TYR A 106 -6.47 18.52 3.90
CA TYR A 106 -7.46 19.37 4.57
C TYR A 106 -7.91 20.54 3.71
N PHE A 107 -6.96 21.29 3.14
CA PHE A 107 -7.29 22.47 2.33
C PHE A 107 -7.96 22.09 1.00
N ILE A 108 -7.47 21.07 0.31
CA ILE A 108 -8.02 20.61 -0.97
C ILE A 108 -9.40 19.99 -0.76
N GLY A 109 -9.58 19.16 0.29
CA GLY A 109 -10.86 18.57 0.63
C GLY A 109 -11.93 19.63 0.91
N LYS A 110 -11.57 20.68 1.67
CA LYS A 110 -12.44 21.83 1.95
C LYS A 110 -12.80 22.58 0.67
N ALA A 111 -11.83 22.83 -0.20
CA ALA A 111 -12.04 23.54 -1.49
C ALA A 111 -12.95 22.73 -2.44
N LEU A 112 -12.89 21.39 -2.41
CA LEU A 112 -13.74 20.51 -3.21
C LEU A 112 -15.11 20.23 -2.56
N GLY A 113 -15.36 20.73 -1.35
CA GLY A 113 -16.60 20.50 -0.61
C GLY A 113 -16.79 19.06 -0.14
N LEU A 114 -15.69 18.34 0.12
CA LEU A 114 -15.74 17.00 0.68
C LEU A 114 -16.00 17.07 2.19
N ASN A 115 -16.72 16.07 2.71
CA ASN A 115 -16.83 15.91 4.14
C ASN A 115 -15.47 15.59 4.75
N TRP A 116 -15.25 15.97 6.01
CA TRP A 116 -13.96 15.83 6.67
C TRP A 116 -13.49 14.37 6.79
N LYS A 117 -14.43 13.42 6.95
CA LYS A 117 -14.13 12.00 7.07
C LYS A 117 -13.56 11.45 5.77
N LEU A 118 -14.24 11.67 4.65
CA LEU A 118 -13.79 11.25 3.32
C LEU A 118 -12.44 11.88 2.95
N SER A 119 -12.28 13.20 3.18
CA SER A 119 -11.03 13.91 2.91
C SER A 119 -9.86 13.30 3.71
N ASN A 120 -10.05 13.04 5.02
CA ASN A 120 -9.01 12.45 5.85
C ASN A 120 -8.76 10.96 5.53
N LEU A 121 -9.75 10.19 5.11
CA LEU A 121 -9.56 8.82 4.64
C LEU A 121 -8.70 8.77 3.37
N ILE A 122 -8.94 9.66 2.41
CA ILE A 122 -8.12 9.77 1.20
C ILE A 122 -6.69 10.20 1.59
N SER A 123 -6.55 11.22 2.45
CA SER A 123 -5.25 11.70 2.92
C SER A 123 -4.45 10.61 3.65
N ALA A 124 -5.10 9.83 4.49
CA ALA A 124 -4.46 8.73 5.21
C ALA A 124 -4.10 7.55 4.27
N GLY A 125 -4.97 7.25 3.32
CA GLY A 125 -4.71 6.25 2.28
C GLY A 125 -3.47 6.64 1.48
N THR A 126 -3.41 7.87 0.97
CA THR A 126 -2.28 8.41 0.22
C THR A 126 -1.04 8.53 1.11
N GLY A 127 -1.20 9.00 2.34
CA GLY A 127 -0.09 9.29 3.26
C GLY A 127 0.57 8.08 3.90
N ILE A 128 -0.09 6.95 4.04
CA ILE A 128 0.42 5.82 4.84
C ILE A 128 0.57 4.55 4.00
N CYS A 129 -0.52 3.79 3.81
CA CYS A 129 -0.45 2.48 3.16
C CYS A 129 -1.74 2.10 2.42
N GLY A 130 -2.35 3.05 1.73
CA GLY A 130 -3.53 2.78 0.90
C GLY A 130 -4.74 2.29 1.69
N GLY A 131 -5.37 1.26 1.19
CA GLY A 131 -6.57 0.68 1.76
C GLY A 131 -6.44 0.17 3.20
N SER A 132 -5.22 -0.20 3.65
CA SER A 132 -5.02 -0.65 5.04
C SER A 132 -5.17 0.49 6.04
N ALA A 133 -4.66 1.68 5.71
CA ALA A 133 -4.84 2.88 6.54
C ALA A 133 -6.31 3.32 6.56
N ILE A 134 -6.96 3.34 5.41
CA ILE A 134 -8.40 3.65 5.31
C ILE A 134 -9.22 2.71 6.18
N ALA A 135 -9.00 1.40 6.07
CA ALA A 135 -9.74 0.38 6.84
C ALA A 135 -9.51 0.46 8.36
N ALA A 136 -8.34 0.96 8.80
CA ALA A 136 -8.04 1.12 10.21
C ALA A 136 -8.61 2.41 10.80
N ILE A 137 -8.64 3.50 10.02
CA ILE A 137 -9.09 4.81 10.47
C ILE A 137 -10.61 4.94 10.37
N ALA A 138 -11.24 4.35 9.35
CA ALA A 138 -12.69 4.47 9.12
C ALA A 138 -13.55 4.16 10.35
N PRO A 139 -13.37 3.04 11.07
CA PRO A 139 -14.14 2.76 12.28
C PRO A 139 -13.80 3.71 13.45
N THR A 140 -12.62 4.31 13.44
CA THR A 140 -12.17 5.24 14.49
C THR A 140 -12.88 6.59 14.39
N ILE A 141 -13.19 7.02 13.17
CA ILE A 141 -13.89 8.30 12.90
C ILE A 141 -15.37 8.10 12.55
N ASP A 142 -15.89 6.88 12.70
CA ASP A 142 -17.26 6.51 12.32
C ASP A 142 -17.59 6.93 10.88
N ALA A 143 -16.71 6.57 9.93
CA ALA A 143 -16.92 6.86 8.52
C ALA A 143 -17.93 5.90 7.89
N ASP A 144 -18.72 6.39 6.96
CA ASP A 144 -19.71 5.61 6.23
C ASP A 144 -19.02 4.66 5.22
N ASP A 145 -19.66 3.54 4.92
CA ASP A 145 -19.16 2.55 3.95
C ASP A 145 -18.93 3.16 2.56
N ASN A 146 -19.72 4.15 2.16
CA ASN A 146 -19.54 4.88 0.91
C ASN A 146 -18.26 5.72 0.93
N ASP A 147 -17.97 6.42 2.02
CA ASP A 147 -16.74 7.20 2.18
C ASP A 147 -15.51 6.29 2.13
N VAL A 148 -15.59 5.12 2.76
CA VAL A 148 -14.54 4.10 2.70
C VAL A 148 -14.32 3.61 1.26
N ALA A 149 -15.39 3.28 0.56
CA ALA A 149 -15.32 2.81 -0.83
C ALA A 149 -14.76 3.89 -1.77
N TYR A 150 -15.17 5.15 -1.57
CA TYR A 150 -14.70 6.28 -2.39
C TYR A 150 -13.22 6.57 -2.14
N ALA A 151 -12.79 6.57 -0.88
CA ALA A 151 -11.39 6.77 -0.53
C ALA A 151 -10.50 5.64 -1.09
N MET A 152 -10.92 4.38 -0.96
CA MET A 152 -10.20 3.24 -1.53
C MET A 152 -10.09 3.34 -3.06
N SER A 153 -11.16 3.74 -3.73
CA SER A 153 -11.17 3.88 -5.19
C SER A 153 -10.25 5.00 -5.66
N ALA A 154 -10.23 6.14 -4.96
CA ALA A 154 -9.39 7.29 -5.31
C ALA A 154 -7.90 6.95 -5.17
N THR A 155 -7.48 6.33 -4.05
CA THR A 155 -6.09 5.95 -3.82
C THR A 155 -5.64 4.86 -4.80
N PHE A 156 -6.49 3.87 -5.06
CA PHE A 156 -6.17 2.76 -5.94
C PHE A 156 -6.02 3.19 -7.41
N LEU A 157 -6.90 4.10 -7.89
CA LEU A 157 -6.82 4.60 -9.28
C LEU A 157 -5.49 5.30 -9.54
N PHE A 158 -5.02 6.10 -8.60
CA PHE A 158 -3.72 6.75 -8.70
C PHE A 158 -2.59 5.73 -8.72
N ASP A 159 -2.62 4.72 -7.83
CA ASP A 159 -1.62 3.68 -7.78
C ASP A 159 -1.51 2.92 -9.11
N MET A 160 -2.64 2.63 -9.75
CA MET A 160 -2.67 1.99 -11.06
C MET A 160 -1.88 2.77 -12.13
N ALA A 161 -2.04 4.09 -12.13
CA ALA A 161 -1.28 4.96 -13.05
C ALA A 161 0.21 4.97 -12.66
N MET A 162 0.53 5.05 -11.37
CA MET A 162 1.90 5.18 -10.88
C MET A 162 2.72 3.90 -11.02
N ILE A 163 2.12 2.72 -10.94
CA ILE A 163 2.81 1.45 -11.20
C ILE A 163 3.49 1.45 -12.58
N VAL A 164 2.88 2.09 -13.57
CA VAL A 164 3.43 2.19 -14.93
C VAL A 164 4.32 3.42 -15.10
N LEU A 165 3.88 4.58 -14.60
CA LEU A 165 4.56 5.85 -14.84
C LEU A 165 5.85 6.02 -14.02
N PHE A 166 5.86 5.56 -12.77
CA PHE A 166 7.01 5.75 -11.87
C PHE A 166 8.31 5.15 -12.40
N PRO A 167 8.36 3.86 -12.82
CA PRO A 167 9.58 3.28 -13.36
C PRO A 167 10.11 4.06 -14.58
N ILE A 168 9.21 4.51 -15.46
CA ILE A 168 9.57 5.31 -16.64
C ILE A 168 10.15 6.67 -16.21
N MET A 169 9.51 7.34 -15.26
CA MET A 169 9.98 8.63 -14.73
C MET A 169 11.33 8.48 -14.02
N GLY A 170 11.51 7.46 -13.19
CA GLY A 170 12.76 7.17 -12.50
C GLY A 170 13.92 6.92 -13.44
N GLN A 171 13.68 6.16 -14.52
CA GLN A 171 14.67 5.93 -15.58
C GLN A 171 15.01 7.21 -16.34
N ALA A 172 14.01 8.02 -16.68
CA ALA A 172 14.19 9.28 -17.40
C ALA A 172 15.02 10.30 -16.60
N ILE A 173 14.91 10.28 -15.25
CA ILE A 173 15.69 11.14 -14.36
C ILE A 173 17.08 10.54 -14.06
N GLY A 174 17.30 9.24 -14.35
CA GLY A 174 18.56 8.55 -14.08
C GLY A 174 18.74 8.19 -12.61
N MET A 175 17.66 7.86 -11.89
CA MET A 175 17.72 7.53 -10.47
C MET A 175 18.49 6.24 -10.20
N THR A 176 19.20 6.22 -9.07
CA THR A 176 19.76 4.99 -8.51
C THR A 176 18.66 4.11 -7.91
N ASP A 177 18.92 2.83 -7.70
CA ASP A 177 17.99 1.90 -7.03
C ASP A 177 17.52 2.41 -5.67
N GLN A 178 18.45 3.00 -4.92
CA GLN A 178 18.18 3.56 -3.60
C GLN A 178 17.26 4.79 -3.67
N ALA A 179 17.60 5.76 -4.53
CA ALA A 179 16.78 6.95 -4.72
C ALA A 179 15.37 6.58 -5.19
N PHE A 180 15.29 5.78 -6.25
CA PHE A 180 13.99 5.32 -6.75
C PHE A 180 13.20 4.55 -5.69
N GLY A 181 13.87 3.71 -4.90
CA GLY A 181 13.24 2.94 -3.83
C GLY A 181 12.64 3.85 -2.73
N ILE A 182 13.34 4.90 -2.33
CA ILE A 182 12.85 5.89 -1.36
C ILE A 182 11.66 6.65 -1.96
N TRP A 183 11.79 7.15 -3.19
CA TRP A 183 10.74 7.89 -3.88
C TRP A 183 9.47 7.05 -4.05
N ALA A 184 9.57 5.85 -4.63
CA ALA A 184 8.43 4.95 -4.81
C ALA A 184 7.81 4.53 -3.47
N GLY A 185 8.63 4.18 -2.47
CA GLY A 185 8.17 3.77 -1.14
C GLY A 185 7.43 4.87 -0.38
N THR A 186 7.80 6.14 -0.60
CA THR A 186 7.17 7.30 0.06
C THR A 186 6.04 7.93 -0.75
N ALA A 187 6.00 7.77 -2.07
CA ALA A 187 5.03 8.46 -2.92
C ALA A 187 3.90 7.55 -3.45
N VAL A 188 4.16 6.27 -3.73
CA VAL A 188 3.11 5.32 -4.13
C VAL A 188 2.30 4.89 -2.89
N ASN A 189 0.97 4.79 -3.01
CA ASN A 189 0.11 4.71 -1.84
C ASN A 189 0.05 3.32 -1.21
N ASP A 190 -0.35 2.29 -1.94
CA ASP A 190 -0.51 0.94 -1.39
C ASP A 190 0.78 0.12 -1.41
N THR A 191 0.94 -0.76 -0.42
CA THR A 191 2.14 -1.61 -0.29
C THR A 191 2.33 -2.53 -1.50
N SER A 192 1.26 -3.09 -2.03
CA SER A 192 1.33 -3.96 -3.21
C SER A 192 1.77 -3.19 -4.46
N SER A 193 1.28 -1.96 -4.61
CA SER A 193 1.64 -1.08 -5.71
C SER A 193 3.09 -0.62 -5.62
N VAL A 194 3.61 -0.34 -4.40
CA VAL A 194 5.02 -0.05 -4.17
C VAL A 194 5.91 -1.22 -4.57
N VAL A 195 5.54 -2.44 -4.16
CA VAL A 195 6.26 -3.66 -4.54
C VAL A 195 6.30 -3.81 -6.06
N ALA A 196 5.12 -3.67 -6.72
CA ALA A 196 5.03 -3.76 -8.18
C ALA A 196 5.92 -2.70 -8.87
N THR A 197 5.82 -1.44 -8.43
CA THR A 197 6.57 -0.30 -8.96
C THR A 197 8.08 -0.47 -8.76
N GLY A 198 8.50 -0.86 -7.56
CA GLY A 198 9.91 -1.03 -7.22
C GLY A 198 10.57 -2.13 -8.05
N TYR A 199 9.97 -3.31 -8.09
CA TYR A 199 10.51 -4.43 -8.89
C TYR A 199 10.35 -4.24 -10.40
N ALA A 200 9.45 -3.37 -10.88
CA ALA A 200 9.41 -2.98 -12.27
C ALA A 200 10.60 -2.09 -12.67
N PHE A 201 11.20 -1.37 -11.74
CA PHE A 201 12.41 -0.57 -11.98
C PHE A 201 13.67 -1.45 -11.92
N SER A 202 13.89 -2.12 -10.78
CA SER A 202 14.98 -3.07 -10.57
C SER A 202 14.75 -3.93 -9.32
N GLU A 203 15.54 -5.01 -9.15
CA GLU A 203 15.53 -5.82 -7.92
C GLU A 203 15.94 -5.01 -6.69
N GLY A 204 16.99 -4.21 -6.82
CA GLY A 204 17.49 -3.36 -5.74
C GLY A 204 16.44 -2.33 -5.33
N ALA A 205 15.87 -1.62 -6.29
CA ALA A 205 14.80 -0.64 -6.03
C ALA A 205 13.56 -1.27 -5.40
N GLY A 206 13.17 -2.48 -5.79
CA GLY A 206 12.07 -3.23 -5.18
C GLY A 206 12.31 -3.54 -3.70
N ASP A 207 13.51 -4.00 -3.35
CA ASP A 207 13.90 -4.26 -1.98
C ASP A 207 13.89 -2.95 -1.14
N PHE A 208 14.51 -1.87 -1.65
CA PHE A 208 14.51 -0.55 -0.99
C PHE A 208 13.10 0.02 -0.82
N ALA A 209 12.29 0.04 -1.88
CA ALA A 209 10.93 0.54 -1.83
C ALA A 209 10.07 -0.22 -0.81
N THR A 210 10.25 -1.53 -0.72
CA THR A 210 9.55 -2.37 0.26
C THR A 210 9.94 -1.98 1.69
N MET A 211 11.25 -1.84 2.00
CA MET A 211 11.72 -1.42 3.32
C MET A 211 11.18 -0.04 3.72
N VAL A 212 11.26 0.93 2.82
CA VAL A 212 10.73 2.29 3.03
C VAL A 212 9.22 2.24 3.32
N LYS A 213 8.48 1.47 2.51
CA LYS A 213 7.02 1.33 2.67
C LYS A 213 6.63 0.68 3.99
N LEU A 214 7.37 -0.33 4.45
CA LEU A 214 7.11 -0.95 5.75
C LEU A 214 7.32 0.03 6.90
N THR A 215 8.37 0.87 6.84
CA THR A 215 8.62 1.95 7.79
C THR A 215 7.45 2.95 7.80
N ARG A 216 7.00 3.39 6.60
CA ARG A 216 5.87 4.31 6.46
C ARG A 216 4.57 3.73 7.01
N THR A 217 4.35 2.43 6.86
CA THR A 217 3.14 1.76 7.36
C THR A 217 3.02 1.83 8.89
N LEU A 218 4.12 1.95 9.63
CA LEU A 218 4.08 2.15 11.08
C LEU A 218 3.42 3.47 11.50
N ALA A 219 3.39 4.47 10.62
CA ALA A 219 2.70 5.74 10.88
C ALA A 219 1.16 5.57 11.07
N ILE A 220 0.60 4.41 10.72
CA ILE A 220 -0.81 4.11 10.98
C ILE A 220 -1.15 4.18 12.48
N ILE A 221 -0.21 3.80 13.36
CA ILE A 221 -0.43 3.75 14.81
C ILE A 221 -0.66 5.16 15.38
N PRO A 222 0.31 6.10 15.25
CA PRO A 222 0.11 7.46 15.77
C PRO A 222 -1.07 8.16 15.07
N THR A 223 -1.30 7.90 13.80
CA THR A 223 -2.41 8.51 13.05
C THR A 223 -3.76 8.06 13.58
N VAL A 224 -3.99 6.76 13.83
CA VAL A 224 -5.24 6.26 14.39
C VAL A 224 -5.46 6.81 15.80
N ILE A 225 -4.43 6.90 16.63
CA ILE A 225 -4.52 7.50 17.97
C ILE A 225 -4.94 8.96 17.86
N THR A 226 -4.32 9.72 16.97
CA THR A 226 -4.65 11.13 16.74
C THR A 226 -6.10 11.30 16.32
N PHE A 227 -6.58 10.51 15.35
CA PHE A 227 -7.97 10.56 14.90
C PHE A 227 -8.96 10.11 15.97
N ALA A 228 -8.61 9.16 16.83
CA ALA A 228 -9.43 8.79 17.99
C ALA A 228 -9.65 9.98 18.94
N PHE A 229 -8.57 10.73 19.22
CA PHE A 229 -8.68 11.94 20.05
C PHE A 229 -9.48 13.06 19.36
N VAL A 230 -9.30 13.27 18.07
CA VAL A 230 -10.08 14.25 17.30
C VAL A 230 -11.57 13.90 17.34
N GLN A 231 -11.91 12.65 17.07
CA GLN A 231 -13.30 12.18 17.09
C GLN A 231 -13.94 12.32 18.47
N LEU A 232 -13.21 12.00 19.54
CA LEU A 232 -13.70 12.22 20.91
C LEU A 232 -14.00 13.70 21.20
N ARG A 233 -13.12 14.61 20.76
CA ARG A 233 -13.34 16.05 20.92
C ARG A 233 -14.55 16.53 20.15
N LEU A 234 -14.75 16.07 18.93
CA LEU A 234 -15.91 16.42 18.11
C LEU A 234 -17.22 15.93 18.75
N LYS A 235 -17.27 14.66 19.19
CA LYS A 235 -18.44 14.12 19.88
C LYS A 235 -18.76 14.84 21.20
N ARG A 236 -17.73 15.22 21.97
CA ARG A 236 -17.94 16.03 23.18
C ARG A 236 -18.55 17.40 22.88
N LYS A 237 -18.08 18.06 21.84
CA LYS A 237 -18.62 19.34 21.41
C LYS A 237 -20.07 19.19 20.98
N GLU A 238 -20.40 18.21 20.16
CA GLU A 238 -21.79 17.94 19.75
C GLU A 238 -22.71 17.62 20.94
N ALA A 239 -22.22 16.86 21.94
CA ALA A 239 -22.97 16.54 23.14
C ALA A 239 -23.25 17.78 24.01
N LEU A 240 -22.30 18.71 24.12
CA LEU A 240 -22.45 19.97 24.83
C LEU A 240 -23.43 20.90 24.12
N ASP A 241 -23.35 21.00 22.81
CA ASP A 241 -24.22 21.84 21.98
C ASP A 241 -25.69 21.32 22.01
N ASN A 242 -25.90 20.01 22.17
CA ASN A 242 -27.21 19.37 22.21
C ASN A 242 -27.79 19.22 23.63
N SER A 243 -27.19 19.84 24.66
CA SER A 243 -27.64 19.79 26.06
C SER A 243 -27.90 18.38 26.62
N GLN A 244 -27.30 17.36 26.06
CA GLN A 244 -27.40 15.98 26.53
C GLN A 244 -26.33 15.72 27.61
N ASN A 245 -26.78 15.22 28.77
CA ASN A 245 -25.92 14.83 29.89
C ASN A 245 -24.76 13.93 29.38
N GLY A 246 -23.54 14.39 29.64
CA GLY A 246 -22.32 13.75 29.15
C GLY A 246 -22.14 12.33 29.70
N SER A 247 -22.59 11.35 28.92
CA SER A 247 -22.12 9.99 29.10
C SER A 247 -20.64 9.94 28.79
N GLU A 248 -19.84 9.23 29.60
CA GLU A 248 -18.40 9.03 29.35
C GLU A 248 -18.16 8.42 27.96
N LEU A 249 -17.75 9.25 27.02
CA LEU A 249 -17.38 8.83 25.67
C LEU A 249 -16.00 8.19 25.73
N LYS A 250 -15.93 6.85 25.65
CA LYS A 250 -14.67 6.10 25.57
C LYS A 250 -14.27 5.89 24.11
N ALA A 251 -13.00 6.14 23.80
CA ALA A 251 -12.44 5.81 22.50
C ALA A 251 -12.35 4.29 22.35
N ASN A 252 -13.12 3.72 21.42
CA ASN A 252 -13.20 2.28 21.21
C ASN A 252 -12.25 1.86 20.08
N PHE A 253 -10.94 1.82 20.34
CA PHE A 253 -9.96 1.29 19.41
C PHE A 253 -9.04 0.26 20.07
N SER A 254 -8.63 -0.75 19.30
CA SER A 254 -7.70 -1.79 19.75
C SER A 254 -6.40 -1.71 18.96
N ILE A 255 -5.32 -1.28 19.59
CA ILE A 255 -3.99 -1.18 18.99
C ILE A 255 -3.56 -2.54 18.43
N THR A 256 -3.87 -3.65 19.10
CA THR A 256 -3.51 -5.00 18.66
C THR A 256 -4.16 -5.40 17.34
N LYS A 257 -5.36 -4.89 17.03
CA LYS A 257 -6.05 -5.16 15.74
C LYS A 257 -5.52 -4.29 14.61
N ILE A 258 -5.01 -3.11 14.92
CA ILE A 258 -4.51 -2.13 13.95
C ILE A 258 -3.05 -2.42 13.60
N PHE A 259 -2.29 -2.96 14.56
CA PHE A 259 -0.86 -3.20 14.41
C PHE A 259 -0.57 -4.16 13.24
N PRO A 260 0.32 -3.77 12.31
CA PRO A 260 0.66 -4.58 11.14
C PRO A 260 1.67 -5.68 11.50
N TRP A 261 1.21 -6.76 12.13
CA TRP A 261 2.03 -7.88 12.68
C TRP A 261 3.01 -8.49 11.67
N PHE A 262 2.71 -8.43 10.37
CA PHE A 262 3.61 -8.94 9.35
C PHE A 262 4.93 -8.16 9.27
N ILE A 263 4.96 -6.90 9.70
CA ILE A 263 6.20 -6.10 9.78
C ILE A 263 7.10 -6.66 10.88
N LEU A 264 6.55 -7.05 12.04
CA LEU A 264 7.36 -7.75 13.05
C LEU A 264 7.91 -9.07 12.52
N GLY A 265 7.10 -9.84 11.79
CA GLY A 265 7.56 -11.06 11.13
C GLY A 265 8.73 -10.79 10.16
N PHE A 266 8.63 -9.74 9.35
CA PHE A 266 9.71 -9.29 8.45
C PHE A 266 10.98 -8.91 9.22
N LEU A 267 10.87 -8.12 10.30
CA LEU A 267 12.02 -7.72 11.12
C LEU A 267 12.67 -8.92 11.82
N VAL A 268 11.87 -9.85 12.37
CA VAL A 268 12.39 -11.07 13.00
C VAL A 268 13.17 -11.91 11.98
N MET A 269 12.65 -12.11 10.77
CA MET A 269 13.35 -12.85 9.72
C MET A 269 14.65 -12.16 9.31
N SER A 270 14.67 -10.82 9.28
CA SER A 270 15.85 -10.04 8.97
C SER A 270 16.90 -10.10 10.09
N ILE A 271 16.48 -10.12 11.35
CA ILE A 271 17.38 -10.36 12.50
C ILE A 271 17.98 -11.76 12.41
N VAL A 272 17.15 -12.78 12.14
CA VAL A 272 17.62 -14.17 11.96
C VAL A 272 18.67 -14.24 10.85
N ALA A 273 18.43 -13.60 9.70
CA ALA A 273 19.39 -13.54 8.59
C ALA A 273 20.69 -12.80 8.95
N SER A 274 20.63 -11.85 9.87
CA SER A 274 21.82 -11.05 10.28
C SER A 274 22.65 -11.73 11.37
N VAL A 275 22.03 -12.57 12.22
CA VAL A 275 22.68 -13.21 13.37
C VAL A 275 23.19 -14.61 13.01
N PHE A 276 22.43 -15.36 12.20
CA PHE A 276 22.77 -16.73 11.85
C PHE A 276 23.39 -16.82 10.45
N PRO A 277 24.44 -17.64 10.25
CA PRO A 277 25.02 -17.89 8.94
C PRO A 277 24.07 -18.78 8.11
N ILE A 278 23.16 -18.17 7.37
CA ILE A 278 22.23 -18.89 6.51
C ILE A 278 22.92 -19.20 5.17
N PRO A 279 22.86 -20.46 4.67
CA PRO A 279 23.44 -20.81 3.38
C PRO A 279 22.87 -19.93 2.24
N ALA A 280 23.74 -19.44 1.36
CA ALA A 280 23.36 -18.55 0.24
C ALA A 280 22.25 -19.14 -0.64
N ALA A 281 22.23 -20.45 -0.84
CA ALA A 281 21.18 -21.14 -1.58
C ALA A 281 19.79 -21.01 -0.92
N VAL A 282 19.72 -21.03 0.41
CA VAL A 282 18.47 -20.86 1.17
C VAL A 282 17.98 -19.41 1.04
N VAL A 283 18.89 -18.42 1.18
CA VAL A 283 18.58 -17.01 1.03
C VAL A 283 18.04 -16.72 -0.37
N SER A 284 18.75 -17.18 -1.41
CA SER A 284 18.35 -17.00 -2.82
C SER A 284 17.01 -17.69 -3.12
N GLY A 285 16.84 -18.95 -2.67
CA GLY A 285 15.58 -19.68 -2.84
C GLY A 285 14.40 -18.99 -2.15
N THR A 286 14.62 -18.48 -0.94
CA THR A 286 13.57 -17.75 -0.18
C THR A 286 13.22 -16.43 -0.86
N LYS A 287 14.23 -15.68 -1.37
CA LYS A 287 14.00 -14.43 -2.12
C LYS A 287 13.17 -14.70 -3.39
N SER A 288 13.53 -15.73 -4.18
CA SER A 288 12.78 -16.12 -5.38
C SER A 288 11.35 -16.56 -5.06
N ALA A 289 11.17 -17.37 -4.01
CA ALA A 289 9.84 -17.77 -3.52
C ALA A 289 9.00 -16.56 -3.08
N SER A 290 9.60 -15.62 -2.33
CA SER A 290 8.95 -14.37 -1.92
C SER A 290 8.46 -13.57 -3.13
N LYS A 291 9.32 -13.34 -4.13
CA LYS A 291 8.95 -12.63 -5.37
C LYS A 291 7.79 -13.30 -6.09
N PHE A 292 7.87 -14.61 -6.31
CA PHE A 292 6.81 -15.35 -6.98
C PHE A 292 5.47 -15.26 -6.22
N LEU A 293 5.49 -15.37 -4.89
CA LEU A 293 4.30 -15.19 -4.06
C LEU A 293 3.73 -13.76 -4.14
N MET A 294 4.60 -12.75 -4.27
CA MET A 294 4.17 -11.37 -4.52
C MET A 294 3.45 -11.24 -5.87
N VAL A 295 3.99 -11.85 -6.94
CA VAL A 295 3.34 -11.88 -8.25
C VAL A 295 1.97 -12.56 -8.17
N CYS A 296 1.85 -13.69 -7.46
CA CYS A 296 0.56 -14.36 -7.22
C CYS A 296 -0.43 -13.46 -6.46
N ALA A 297 0.07 -12.72 -5.46
CA ALA A 297 -0.78 -11.79 -4.69
C ALA A 297 -1.27 -10.62 -5.54
N LEU A 298 -0.42 -10.09 -6.42
CA LEU A 298 -0.78 -9.00 -7.35
C LEU A 298 -1.75 -9.48 -8.44
N ALA A 299 -1.58 -10.71 -8.95
CA ALA A 299 -2.58 -11.36 -9.78
C ALA A 299 -3.95 -11.44 -9.11
N ALA A 300 -3.98 -11.84 -7.82
CA ALA A 300 -5.22 -11.90 -7.04
C ALA A 300 -5.83 -10.52 -6.80
N ILE A 301 -5.01 -9.49 -6.59
CA ILE A 301 -5.47 -8.09 -6.47
C ILE A 301 -6.12 -7.66 -7.78
N GLY A 302 -5.47 -7.88 -8.92
CA GLY A 302 -6.04 -7.60 -10.23
C GLY A 302 -7.38 -8.32 -10.45
N LEU A 303 -7.45 -9.62 -10.16
CA LEU A 303 -8.68 -10.42 -10.25
C LEU A 303 -9.81 -9.93 -9.32
N ASN A 304 -9.51 -9.24 -8.23
CA ASN A 304 -10.49 -8.63 -7.33
C ASN A 304 -10.86 -7.19 -7.71
N THR A 305 -10.14 -6.57 -8.64
CA THR A 305 -10.31 -5.16 -8.99
C THR A 305 -11.31 -4.99 -10.11
N SER A 306 -12.33 -4.17 -9.90
CA SER A 306 -13.38 -3.88 -10.88
C SER A 306 -13.36 -2.40 -11.26
N PHE A 307 -13.12 -2.10 -12.53
CA PHE A 307 -13.23 -0.74 -13.09
C PHE A 307 -14.62 -0.10 -12.90
N SER A 308 -15.67 -0.92 -12.91
CA SER A 308 -17.05 -0.45 -12.71
C SER A 308 -17.29 0.10 -11.30
N SER A 309 -16.61 -0.46 -10.28
CA SER A 309 -16.72 0.02 -8.89
C SER A 309 -16.05 1.38 -8.72
N MET A 310 -14.97 1.64 -9.46
CA MET A 310 -14.23 2.89 -9.42
C MET A 310 -15.03 4.07 -9.99
N LYS A 311 -15.84 3.84 -11.03
CA LYS A 311 -16.70 4.89 -11.63
C LYS A 311 -17.78 5.42 -10.68
N LYS A 312 -18.20 4.65 -9.68
CA LYS A 312 -19.27 5.02 -8.75
C LYS A 312 -18.85 6.03 -7.69
N ALA A 313 -17.56 6.20 -7.45
CA ALA A 313 -17.03 7.07 -6.40
C ALA A 313 -17.26 8.58 -6.63
N GLY A 314 -17.60 8.98 -7.83
CA GLY A 314 -17.77 10.38 -8.21
C GLY A 314 -16.43 11.09 -8.50
N ILE A 315 -16.51 12.24 -9.15
CA ILE A 315 -15.32 12.93 -9.66
C ILE A 315 -14.54 13.66 -8.56
N ARG A 316 -15.22 14.26 -7.57
CA ARG A 316 -14.56 15.07 -6.53
C ARG A 316 -13.57 14.29 -5.65
N PRO A 317 -13.91 13.11 -5.09
CA PRO A 317 -12.96 12.27 -4.36
C PRO A 317 -11.77 11.85 -5.23
N MET A 318 -12.00 11.58 -6.53
CA MET A 318 -10.95 11.21 -7.47
C MET A 318 -9.97 12.36 -7.70
N ILE A 319 -10.48 13.57 -7.93
CA ILE A 319 -9.66 14.78 -8.07
C ILE A 319 -8.86 15.04 -6.79
N HIS A 320 -9.49 14.92 -5.60
CA HIS A 320 -8.82 15.08 -4.32
C HIS A 320 -7.65 14.10 -4.17
N GLY A 321 -7.90 12.80 -4.38
CA GLY A 321 -6.86 11.77 -4.30
C GLY A 321 -5.73 11.99 -5.30
N PHE A 322 -6.08 12.38 -6.54
CA PHE A 322 -5.09 12.66 -7.58
C PHE A 322 -4.20 13.86 -7.22
N ILE A 323 -4.79 14.99 -6.79
CA ILE A 323 -4.03 16.19 -6.43
C ILE A 323 -3.08 15.92 -5.26
N ILE A 324 -3.58 15.27 -4.19
CA ILE A 324 -2.73 14.97 -3.02
C ILE A 324 -1.60 14.01 -3.41
N SER A 325 -1.92 12.97 -4.15
CA SER A 325 -0.92 11.99 -4.58
C SER A 325 0.13 12.62 -5.49
N ALA A 326 -0.27 13.51 -6.43
CA ALA A 326 0.65 14.26 -7.27
C ALA A 326 1.55 15.20 -6.44
N LEU A 327 0.98 15.88 -5.44
CA LEU A 327 1.76 16.72 -4.52
C LEU A 327 2.77 15.90 -3.73
N VAL A 328 2.39 14.71 -3.25
CA VAL A 328 3.30 13.81 -2.53
C VAL A 328 4.45 13.35 -3.42
N VAL A 329 4.17 13.02 -4.69
CA VAL A 329 5.20 12.66 -5.68
C VAL A 329 6.24 13.79 -5.83
N ILE A 330 5.75 15.03 -5.99
CA ILE A 330 6.62 16.20 -6.15
C ILE A 330 7.39 16.49 -4.87
N VAL A 331 6.71 16.50 -3.71
CA VAL A 331 7.35 16.80 -2.42
C VAL A 331 8.39 15.75 -2.07
N ALA A 332 8.11 14.46 -2.28
CA ALA A 332 9.08 13.40 -2.06
C ALA A 332 10.34 13.63 -2.89
N LEU A 333 10.19 13.89 -4.20
CA LEU A 333 11.32 14.14 -5.09
C LEU A 333 12.12 15.39 -4.67
N VAL A 334 11.44 16.50 -4.36
CA VAL A 334 12.10 17.75 -3.92
C VAL A 334 12.89 17.54 -2.64
N VAL A 335 12.34 16.81 -1.66
CA VAL A 335 13.02 16.51 -0.41
C VAL A 335 14.23 15.61 -0.66
N GLU A 336 14.14 14.62 -1.53
CA GLU A 336 15.27 13.74 -1.87
C GLU A 336 16.40 14.50 -2.58
N ILE A 337 16.06 15.40 -3.52
CA ILE A 337 17.05 16.32 -4.13
C ILE A 337 17.71 17.20 -3.06
N ALA A 338 16.93 17.78 -2.15
CA ALA A 338 17.46 18.62 -1.07
C ALA A 338 18.35 17.84 -0.09
N MET A 339 18.13 16.52 0.04
CA MET A 339 18.97 15.63 0.86
C MET A 339 20.19 15.10 0.10
N GLY A 340 20.34 15.38 -1.20
CA GLY A 340 21.43 14.86 -2.03
C GLY A 340 21.36 13.35 -2.28
N ILE A 341 20.13 12.78 -2.32
CA ILE A 341 19.89 11.37 -2.59
C ILE A 341 19.73 11.13 -4.11
N VAL A 342 19.16 12.11 -4.79
CA VAL A 342 18.98 12.18 -6.26
C VAL A 342 19.95 13.17 -6.86
#